data_88139f0fe5c9b36a200e39417afb7c50
#
_entry.id   88139f0fe5c9b36a200e39417afb7c50
#
_cell.length_a   1.000
_cell.length_b   1.000
_cell.length_c   1.000
_cell.angle_alpha   90.00
_cell.angle_beta   90.00
_cell.angle_gamma   90.00
#
_symmetry.space_group_name_H-M   'P 1'
#
loop_
_entity.id
_entity.type
_entity.pdbx_description
1 polymer ?
#
loop_
_entity_poly.entity_id
_entity_poly.type
_entity_poly.pdbx_seq_one_letter_code
_entity_poly.pdbx_strand_id
1 'polypeptide(L)'
;MDLNDVFRQRQSVRNFTNQPIEQNKIEALKEALRFAPSSKAKFPCQFYFVKDPVIISQLAQSKPHGATFLEKAPFAIVFAADPEISDVWIEDTSIAATYAMLQVTNLGLGSCWVQIRNRFYNEQTTSEDFIRNLLQIEYNMRITSLLAVGYPAENINGGQKNIYANINHVG
;
A
#
# COMPACT_ATOMS: atom_id res chain seq x y z
N MET A 1 -5.95 14.09 13.86
CA MET A 1 -7.30 13.75 13.36
C MET A 1 -7.86 12.66 14.25
N ASP A 2 -9.14 12.68 14.61
CA ASP A 2 -9.67 11.51 15.32
C ASP A 2 -9.85 10.32 14.37
N LEU A 3 -10.00 9.10 14.91
CA LEU A 3 -10.05 7.89 14.11
C LEU A 3 -11.27 7.82 13.18
N ASN A 4 -12.41 8.35 13.61
CA ASN A 4 -13.63 8.40 12.79
C ASN A 4 -13.46 9.35 11.59
N ASP A 5 -12.76 10.46 11.78
CA ASP A 5 -12.44 11.38 10.69
C ASP A 5 -11.49 10.72 9.68
N VAL A 6 -10.50 9.97 10.16
CA VAL A 6 -9.60 9.19 9.29
C VAL A 6 -10.41 8.21 8.44
N PHE A 7 -11.34 7.46 9.03
CA PHE A 7 -12.20 6.53 8.29
C PHE A 7 -13.07 7.23 7.25
N ARG A 8 -13.64 8.40 7.58
CA ARG A 8 -14.47 9.19 6.66
C ARG A 8 -13.67 9.77 5.50
N GLN A 9 -12.46 10.24 5.77
CA GLN A 9 -11.61 10.91 4.78
C GLN A 9 -10.80 9.94 3.90
N ARG A 10 -10.51 8.73 4.40
CA ARG A 10 -9.73 7.76 3.64
C ARG A 10 -10.43 7.41 2.31
N GLN A 11 -9.79 7.74 1.22
CA GLN A 11 -10.22 7.35 -0.13
C GLN A 11 -9.00 7.03 -1.00
N SER A 12 -9.23 6.40 -2.17
CA SER A 12 -8.18 6.11 -3.13
C SER A 12 -7.84 7.36 -3.93
N VAL A 13 -6.64 7.91 -3.71
CA VAL A 13 -6.08 9.07 -4.40
C VAL A 13 -5.15 8.59 -5.50
N ARG A 14 -5.36 9.04 -6.73
CA ARG A 14 -4.57 8.66 -7.92
C ARG A 14 -3.88 9.83 -8.61
N ASN A 15 -4.18 11.06 -8.18
CA ASN A 15 -3.50 12.28 -8.62
C ASN A 15 -2.73 12.88 -7.46
N PHE A 16 -1.43 13.01 -7.61
CA PHE A 16 -0.53 13.51 -6.60
C PHE A 16 0.20 14.75 -7.10
N THR A 17 0.60 15.62 -6.16
CA THR A 17 1.54 16.70 -6.43
C THR A 17 2.97 16.15 -6.44
N ASN A 18 3.91 16.90 -7.01
CA ASN A 18 5.33 16.55 -6.96
C ASN A 18 6.00 16.92 -5.63
N GLN A 19 5.22 17.32 -4.62
CA GLN A 19 5.77 17.70 -3.31
C GLN A 19 6.36 16.45 -2.64
N PRO A 20 7.64 16.51 -2.22
CA PRO A 20 8.26 15.44 -1.45
C PRO A 20 7.56 15.26 -0.10
N ILE A 21 7.51 14.01 0.37
CA ILE A 21 6.99 13.71 1.71
C ILE A 21 8.09 13.94 2.73
N GLU A 22 7.80 14.68 3.77
CA GLU A 22 8.70 15.01 4.86
C GLU A 22 9.15 13.75 5.61
N GLN A 23 10.41 13.74 6.05
CA GLN A 23 11.00 12.57 6.70
C GLN A 23 10.24 12.15 7.97
N ASN A 24 9.74 13.11 8.75
CA ASN A 24 8.95 12.82 9.96
C ASN A 24 7.65 12.06 9.63
N LYS A 25 6.99 12.35 8.50
CA LYS A 25 5.80 11.61 8.05
C LYS A 25 6.16 10.19 7.61
N ILE A 26 7.33 10.02 6.98
CA ILE A 26 7.83 8.68 6.62
C ILE A 26 8.12 7.86 7.87
N GLU A 27 8.73 8.45 8.90
CA GLU A 27 8.97 7.75 10.16
C GLU A 27 7.64 7.38 10.87
N ALA A 28 6.63 8.26 10.83
CA ALA A 28 5.30 7.95 11.35
C ALA A 28 4.60 6.79 10.58
N LEU A 29 4.85 6.67 9.27
CA LEU A 29 4.37 5.51 8.48
C LEU A 29 5.09 4.22 8.88
N LYS A 30 6.41 4.27 9.09
CA LYS A 30 7.18 3.12 9.58
C LYS A 30 6.69 2.66 10.97
N GLU A 31 6.39 3.62 11.84
CA GLU A 31 5.85 3.34 13.16
C GLU A 31 4.49 2.64 13.08
N ALA A 32 3.56 3.16 12.26
CA ALA A 32 2.26 2.52 12.05
C ALA A 32 2.39 1.07 11.56
N LEU A 33 3.34 0.79 10.66
CA LEU A 33 3.60 -0.56 10.18
C LEU A 33 4.16 -1.49 11.26
N ARG A 34 5.00 -0.97 12.18
CA ARG A 34 5.51 -1.75 13.32
C ARG A 34 4.41 -2.14 14.32
N PHE A 35 3.35 -1.33 14.42
CA PHE A 35 2.20 -1.62 15.28
C PHE A 35 1.12 -2.45 14.61
N ALA A 36 1.24 -2.77 13.33
CA ALA A 36 0.29 -3.65 12.67
C ALA A 36 0.35 -5.06 13.30
N PRO A 37 -0.80 -5.62 13.72
CA PRO A 37 -0.82 -6.95 14.30
C PRO A 37 -0.47 -8.02 13.27
N SER A 38 0.06 -9.13 13.74
CA SER A 38 0.34 -10.32 12.94
C SER A 38 -0.15 -11.56 13.67
N SER A 39 -0.60 -12.55 12.91
CA SER A 39 -1.05 -13.84 13.46
C SER A 39 0.02 -14.48 14.33
N LYS A 40 -0.35 -14.86 15.55
CA LYS A 40 0.54 -15.51 16.54
C LYS A 40 1.85 -14.72 16.79
N ALA A 41 1.84 -13.40 16.54
CA ALA A 41 3.02 -12.52 16.61
C ALA A 41 4.22 -13.02 15.79
N LYS A 42 3.96 -13.61 14.61
CA LYS A 42 5.00 -14.16 13.73
C LYS A 42 5.74 -13.12 12.91
N PHE A 43 5.11 -11.97 12.61
CA PHE A 43 5.67 -10.83 11.89
C PHE A 43 6.39 -11.20 10.57
N PRO A 44 5.71 -11.87 9.61
CA PRO A 44 6.33 -12.32 8.37
C PRO A 44 6.59 -11.18 7.37
N CYS A 45 6.06 -9.97 7.64
CA CYS A 45 6.02 -8.88 6.70
C CYS A 45 7.33 -8.11 6.60
N GLN A 46 7.69 -7.74 5.36
CA GLN A 46 8.73 -6.77 5.05
C GLN A 46 8.14 -5.65 4.19
N PHE A 47 8.62 -4.42 4.41
CA PHE A 47 8.12 -3.23 3.74
C PHE A 47 9.26 -2.50 3.05
N TYR A 48 9.14 -2.31 1.73
CA TYR A 48 10.16 -1.63 0.94
C TYR A 48 9.66 -0.23 0.60
N PHE A 49 10.39 0.78 1.05
CA PHE A 49 10.08 2.19 0.90
C PHE A 49 10.82 2.75 -0.30
N VAL A 50 10.11 3.11 -1.35
CA VAL A 50 10.67 3.55 -2.64
C VAL A 50 10.44 5.04 -2.83
N LYS A 51 11.53 5.79 -3.04
CA LYS A 51 11.53 7.25 -3.31
C LYS A 51 12.13 7.59 -4.66
N ASP A 52 12.90 6.67 -5.26
CA ASP A 52 13.54 6.89 -6.54
C ASP A 52 12.48 6.97 -7.65
N PRO A 53 12.37 8.10 -8.36
CA PRO A 53 11.35 8.29 -9.38
C PRO A 53 11.51 7.33 -10.57
N VAL A 54 12.73 6.88 -10.87
CA VAL A 54 12.98 5.90 -11.93
C VAL A 54 12.40 4.53 -11.53
N ILE A 55 12.65 4.11 -10.30
CA ILE A 55 12.10 2.85 -9.78
C ILE A 55 10.57 2.95 -9.67
N ILE A 56 10.03 4.08 -9.21
CA ILE A 56 8.57 4.29 -9.13
C ILE A 56 7.92 4.20 -10.53
N SER A 57 8.54 4.79 -11.54
CA SER A 57 8.07 4.68 -12.94
C SER A 57 8.09 3.23 -13.43
N GLN A 58 9.10 2.45 -13.08
CA GLN A 58 9.16 1.02 -13.40
C GLN A 58 8.09 0.22 -12.63
N LEU A 59 7.85 0.53 -11.36
CA LEU A 59 6.76 -0.09 -10.58
C LEU A 59 5.38 0.20 -11.18
N ALA A 60 5.17 1.37 -11.78
CA ALA A 60 3.94 1.72 -12.47
C ALA A 60 3.65 0.81 -13.68
N GLN A 61 4.68 0.18 -14.24
CA GLN A 61 4.59 -0.76 -15.35
C GLN A 61 4.39 -2.22 -14.89
N SER A 62 4.33 -2.48 -13.59
CA SER A 62 4.26 -3.85 -13.02
C SER A 62 3.07 -4.68 -13.47
N LYS A 63 2.07 -4.06 -14.10
CA LYS A 63 0.93 -4.72 -14.74
C LYS A 63 0.36 -3.87 -15.88
N PRO A 64 -0.32 -4.48 -16.87
CA PRO A 64 -0.82 -3.76 -18.04
C PRO A 64 -1.80 -2.62 -17.73
N HIS A 65 -2.60 -2.78 -16.67
CA HIS A 65 -3.65 -1.81 -16.31
C HIS A 65 -3.74 -1.55 -14.82
N GLY A 66 -4.10 -0.30 -14.45
CA GLY A 66 -4.44 0.08 -13.07
C GLY A 66 -3.23 0.27 -12.13
N ALA A 67 -2.04 0.51 -12.68
CA ALA A 67 -0.85 0.91 -11.91
C ALA A 67 -0.21 2.21 -12.41
N THR A 68 -0.57 2.70 -13.60
CA THR A 68 0.04 3.86 -14.27
C THR A 68 0.00 5.14 -13.43
N PHE A 69 -1.02 5.33 -12.60
CA PHE A 69 -1.09 6.50 -11.70
C PHE A 69 0.07 6.55 -10.69
N LEU A 70 0.77 5.43 -10.47
CA LEU A 70 1.93 5.35 -9.58
C LEU A 70 3.08 6.25 -10.06
N GLU A 71 3.23 6.47 -11.38
CA GLU A 71 4.23 7.39 -11.96
C GLU A 71 4.15 8.81 -11.39
N LYS A 72 2.97 9.22 -10.94
CA LYS A 72 2.74 10.54 -10.35
C LYS A 72 2.92 10.58 -8.84
N ALA A 73 3.17 9.44 -8.21
CA ALA A 73 3.37 9.38 -6.78
C ALA A 73 4.83 9.68 -6.43
N PRO A 74 5.12 10.59 -5.48
CA PRO A 74 6.49 10.85 -5.03
C PRO A 74 7.06 9.71 -4.16
N PHE A 75 6.22 8.72 -3.80
CA PHE A 75 6.57 7.70 -2.85
C PHE A 75 5.71 6.43 -3.03
N ALA A 76 6.33 5.28 -2.85
CA ALA A 76 5.63 4.00 -2.86
C ALA A 76 6.10 3.10 -1.72
N ILE A 77 5.20 2.25 -1.22
CA ILE A 77 5.51 1.18 -0.27
C ILE A 77 5.16 -0.15 -0.92
N VAL A 78 6.10 -1.10 -0.93
CA VAL A 78 5.87 -2.48 -1.37
C VAL A 78 5.61 -3.33 -0.13
N PHE A 79 4.54 -4.11 -0.16
CA PHE A 79 4.15 -5.02 0.92
C PHE A 79 4.49 -6.45 0.53
N ALA A 80 5.45 -7.03 1.23
CA ALA A 80 5.89 -8.41 1.04
C ALA A 80 5.85 -9.18 2.36
N ALA A 81 5.80 -10.50 2.27
CA ALA A 81 5.93 -11.39 3.42
C ALA A 81 6.53 -12.73 3.02
N ASP A 82 7.13 -13.40 4.01
CA ASP A 82 7.61 -14.76 3.88
C ASP A 82 6.47 -15.75 4.23
N PRO A 83 5.96 -16.54 3.27
CA PRO A 83 4.90 -17.52 3.50
C PRO A 83 5.33 -18.69 4.38
N GLU A 84 6.64 -18.97 4.51
CA GLU A 84 7.14 -20.03 5.39
C GLU A 84 7.05 -19.62 6.87
N ILE A 85 7.05 -18.30 7.16
CA ILE A 85 6.89 -17.80 8.53
C ILE A 85 5.42 -17.86 8.97
N SER A 86 4.47 -17.51 8.09
CA SER A 86 3.04 -17.43 8.42
C SER A 86 2.17 -17.94 7.28
N ASP A 87 1.29 -18.88 7.57
CA ASP A 87 0.28 -19.40 6.64
C ASP A 87 -0.82 -18.39 6.29
N VAL A 88 -0.98 -17.34 7.10
CA VAL A 88 -1.90 -16.21 6.89
C VAL A 88 -1.16 -14.92 6.52
N TRP A 89 -0.04 -15.04 5.80
CA TRP A 89 0.81 -13.92 5.39
C TRP A 89 0.06 -12.88 4.52
N ILE A 90 -0.98 -13.31 3.80
CA ILE A 90 -1.80 -12.42 2.95
C ILE A 90 -2.62 -11.49 3.83
N GLU A 91 -3.24 -12.02 4.87
CA GLU A 91 -4.00 -11.28 5.87
C GLU A 91 -3.08 -10.33 6.63
N ASP A 92 -1.93 -10.82 7.08
CA ASP A 92 -0.93 -10.01 7.80
C ASP A 92 -0.48 -8.80 6.96
N THR A 93 -0.15 -9.00 5.68
CA THR A 93 0.24 -7.89 4.77
C THR A 93 -0.93 -6.94 4.48
N SER A 94 -2.15 -7.45 4.37
CA SER A 94 -3.34 -6.64 4.10
C SER A 94 -3.71 -5.77 5.30
N ILE A 95 -3.56 -6.29 6.50
CA ILE A 95 -3.73 -5.55 7.75
C ILE A 95 -2.67 -4.44 7.85
N ALA A 96 -1.40 -4.77 7.61
CA ALA A 96 -0.32 -3.79 7.63
C ALA A 96 -0.54 -2.66 6.61
N ALA A 97 -0.97 -2.99 5.39
CA ALA A 97 -1.31 -2.01 4.38
C ALA A 97 -2.50 -1.12 4.79
N THR A 98 -3.47 -1.67 5.50
CA THR A 98 -4.60 -0.90 6.07
C THR A 98 -4.10 0.11 7.11
N TYR A 99 -3.21 -0.31 8.02
CA TYR A 99 -2.56 0.59 8.98
C TYR A 99 -1.83 1.73 8.28
N ALA A 100 -1.06 1.43 7.23
CA ALA A 100 -0.39 2.45 6.43
C ALA A 100 -1.40 3.41 5.78
N MET A 101 -2.48 2.91 5.17
CA MET A 101 -3.50 3.76 4.53
C MET A 101 -4.20 4.70 5.52
N LEU A 102 -4.50 4.23 6.72
CA LEU A 102 -5.10 5.06 7.77
C LEU A 102 -4.12 6.13 8.25
N GLN A 103 -2.85 5.75 8.46
CA GLN A 103 -1.82 6.72 8.88
C GLN A 103 -1.51 7.74 7.78
N VAL A 104 -1.46 7.35 6.51
CA VAL A 104 -1.35 8.27 5.36
C VAL A 104 -2.45 9.33 5.44
N THR A 105 -3.68 8.91 5.63
CA THR A 105 -4.83 9.82 5.75
C THR A 105 -4.70 10.74 6.98
N ASN A 106 -4.31 10.18 8.13
CA ASN A 106 -4.10 10.96 9.36
C ASN A 106 -3.02 12.05 9.22
N LEU A 107 -2.02 11.81 8.35
CA LEU A 107 -0.95 12.75 8.04
C LEU A 107 -1.31 13.79 6.97
N GLY A 108 -2.55 13.80 6.48
CA GLY A 108 -3.00 14.69 5.40
C GLY A 108 -2.47 14.30 4.02
N LEU A 109 -2.00 13.06 3.86
CA LEU A 109 -1.55 12.49 2.60
C LEU A 109 -2.67 11.68 1.94
N GLY A 110 -2.51 11.40 0.64
CA GLY A 110 -3.35 10.49 -0.11
C GLY A 110 -2.63 9.19 -0.44
N SER A 111 -3.40 8.12 -0.60
CA SER A 111 -2.85 6.85 -1.08
C SER A 111 -3.80 6.08 -1.98
N CYS A 112 -3.22 5.18 -2.78
CA CYS A 112 -3.99 4.21 -3.56
C CYS A 112 -3.30 2.85 -3.57
N TRP A 113 -4.08 1.81 -3.26
CA TRP A 113 -3.68 0.41 -3.35
C TRP A 113 -3.50 -0.02 -4.81
N VAL A 114 -2.40 -0.71 -5.08
CA VAL A 114 -2.12 -1.40 -6.36
C VAL A 114 -2.01 -2.89 -6.07
N GLN A 115 -2.97 -3.66 -6.54
CA GLN A 115 -2.96 -5.12 -6.41
C GLN A 115 -1.85 -5.73 -7.26
N ILE A 116 -1.00 -6.56 -6.64
CA ILE A 116 0.12 -7.26 -7.30
C ILE A 116 -0.10 -8.77 -7.30
N ARG A 117 -0.42 -9.35 -6.15
CA ARG A 117 -0.68 -10.79 -6.04
C ARG A 117 -1.75 -11.21 -7.05
N ASN A 118 -1.51 -12.34 -7.75
CA ASN A 118 -2.36 -12.87 -8.81
C ASN A 118 -2.55 -11.87 -9.97
N ARG A 119 -1.52 -11.10 -10.30
CA ARG A 119 -1.46 -10.23 -11.48
C ARG A 119 -0.22 -10.57 -12.30
N PHE A 120 -0.27 -10.23 -13.58
CA PHE A 120 0.80 -10.50 -14.53
C PHE A 120 1.33 -9.19 -15.09
N TYR A 121 2.66 -9.14 -15.23
CA TYR A 121 3.36 -8.10 -15.96
C TYR A 121 3.17 -8.30 -17.47
N ASN A 122 3.34 -9.55 -17.93
CA ASN A 122 3.10 -10.01 -19.29
C ASN A 122 2.69 -11.50 -19.28
N GLU A 123 2.57 -12.14 -20.44
CA GLU A 123 2.14 -13.53 -20.57
C GLU A 123 3.07 -14.54 -19.86
N GLN A 124 4.35 -14.23 -19.68
CA GLN A 124 5.36 -15.13 -19.10
C GLN A 124 5.78 -14.76 -17.68
N THR A 125 5.55 -13.50 -17.26
CA THR A 125 6.10 -12.97 -16.01
C THR A 125 4.99 -12.47 -15.11
N THR A 126 4.96 -12.92 -13.86
CA THR A 126 4.04 -12.39 -12.87
C THR A 126 4.46 -10.97 -12.44
N SER A 127 3.50 -10.17 -11.98
CA SER A 127 3.80 -8.87 -11.38
C SER A 127 4.70 -8.99 -10.15
N GLU A 128 4.56 -10.08 -9.38
CA GLU A 128 5.43 -10.36 -8.23
C GLU A 128 6.88 -10.57 -8.66
N ASP A 129 7.12 -11.41 -9.69
CA ASP A 129 8.48 -11.69 -10.18
C ASP A 129 9.12 -10.44 -10.77
N PHE A 130 8.36 -9.64 -11.53
CA PHE A 130 8.83 -8.38 -12.06
C PHE A 130 9.33 -7.45 -10.95
N ILE A 131 8.51 -7.23 -9.91
CA ILE A 131 8.87 -6.33 -8.79
C ILE A 131 10.00 -6.91 -7.96
N ARG A 132 10.01 -8.23 -7.73
CA ARG A 132 11.06 -8.92 -6.98
C ARG A 132 12.42 -8.73 -7.66
N ASN A 133 12.48 -8.90 -8.96
CA ASN A 133 13.69 -8.69 -9.74
C ASN A 133 14.13 -7.22 -9.77
N LEU A 134 13.17 -6.29 -9.95
CA LEU A 134 13.43 -4.85 -9.96
C LEU A 134 14.05 -4.36 -8.66
N LEU A 135 13.53 -4.81 -7.53
CA LEU A 135 13.95 -4.36 -6.20
C LEU A 135 14.96 -5.30 -5.52
N GLN A 136 15.39 -6.38 -6.20
CA GLN A 136 16.26 -7.39 -5.65
C GLN A 136 15.76 -7.99 -4.32
N ILE A 137 14.44 -8.21 -4.24
CA ILE A 137 13.79 -8.83 -3.10
C ILE A 137 14.10 -10.33 -3.10
N GLU A 138 14.34 -10.90 -1.93
CA GLU A 138 14.64 -12.33 -1.75
C GLU A 138 13.54 -13.21 -2.35
N TYR A 139 13.94 -14.35 -2.95
CA TYR A 139 13.04 -15.20 -3.73
C TYR A 139 11.90 -15.83 -2.91
N ASN A 140 12.13 -16.10 -1.62
CA ASN A 140 11.11 -16.63 -0.70
C ASN A 140 10.03 -15.61 -0.35
N MET A 141 10.26 -14.32 -0.58
CA MET A 141 9.28 -13.27 -0.30
C MET A 141 8.18 -13.23 -1.38
N ARG A 142 6.94 -13.16 -0.94
CA ARG A 142 5.75 -12.98 -1.78
C ARG A 142 5.24 -11.55 -1.65
N ILE A 143 4.81 -10.96 -2.76
CA ILE A 143 4.37 -9.56 -2.80
C ILE A 143 2.86 -9.51 -2.99
N THR A 144 2.14 -8.88 -2.04
CA THR A 144 0.67 -8.73 -2.13
C THR A 144 0.27 -7.50 -2.92
N SER A 145 0.92 -6.36 -2.66
CA SER A 145 0.48 -5.06 -3.16
C SER A 145 1.58 -4.01 -3.10
N LEU A 146 1.31 -2.89 -3.80
CA LEU A 146 1.99 -1.61 -3.60
C LEU A 146 0.98 -0.60 -3.03
N LEU A 147 1.49 0.41 -2.36
CA LEU A 147 0.74 1.59 -1.95
C LEU A 147 1.43 2.82 -2.54
N ALA A 148 0.76 3.51 -3.48
CA ALA A 148 1.16 4.84 -3.91
C ALA A 148 0.84 5.84 -2.81
N VAL A 149 1.76 6.76 -2.49
CA VAL A 149 1.59 7.75 -1.41
C VAL A 149 2.11 9.11 -1.89
N GLY A 150 1.36 10.17 -1.59
CA GLY A 150 1.75 11.54 -1.92
C GLY A 150 0.74 12.55 -1.44
N TYR A 151 1.03 13.82 -1.66
CA TYR A 151 0.05 14.88 -1.44
C TYR A 151 -0.99 14.85 -2.56
N PRO A 152 -2.30 14.83 -2.23
CA PRO A 152 -3.34 14.89 -3.25
C PRO A 152 -3.24 16.16 -4.08
N ALA A 153 -3.36 16.04 -5.42
CA ALA A 153 -3.42 17.20 -6.31
C ALA A 153 -4.80 17.89 -6.31
N GLU A 154 -5.80 17.21 -5.76
CA GLU A 154 -7.18 17.69 -5.68
C GLU A 154 -7.66 17.65 -4.22
N ASN A 155 -8.62 18.50 -3.87
CA ASN A 155 -9.22 18.45 -2.54
C ASN A 155 -9.87 17.09 -2.30
N ILE A 156 -9.47 16.44 -1.22
CA ILE A 156 -10.13 15.23 -0.73
C ILE A 156 -11.45 15.66 -0.06
N ASN A 157 -12.47 15.84 -0.86
CA ASN A 157 -13.82 15.92 -0.32
C ASN A 157 -14.20 14.51 0.07
N GLY A 158 -14.25 14.24 1.39
CA GLY A 158 -14.63 12.93 1.91
C GLY A 158 -15.89 12.45 1.20
N GLY A 159 -15.73 11.58 0.22
CA GLY A 159 -16.83 11.12 -0.61
C GLY A 159 -17.84 10.41 0.28
N GLN A 160 -19.12 10.71 0.08
CA GLN A 160 -20.19 9.94 0.68
C GLN A 160 -20.03 8.50 0.19
N LYS A 161 -19.38 7.68 1.02
CA LYS A 161 -19.24 6.24 0.72
C LYS A 161 -20.61 5.65 0.94
N ASN A 162 -21.24 5.15 -0.11
CA ASN A 162 -22.34 4.22 0.04
C ASN A 162 -21.77 2.98 0.74
N ILE A 163 -21.87 2.96 2.07
CA ILE A 163 -21.39 1.85 2.89
C ILE A 163 -22.46 0.78 2.82
N TYR A 164 -22.33 -0.13 1.88
CA TYR A 164 -23.09 -1.38 1.85
C TYR A 164 -22.37 -2.41 2.76
N ALA A 165 -22.29 -2.11 4.04
CA ALA A 165 -21.98 -3.14 5.02
C ALA A 165 -23.32 -3.68 5.53
N ASN A 166 -23.68 -4.90 5.12
CA ASN A 166 -24.76 -5.62 5.76
C ASN A 166 -24.27 -6.03 7.16
N ILE A 167 -24.62 -5.23 8.16
CA ILE A 167 -24.35 -5.56 9.57
C ILE A 167 -25.55 -6.35 10.07
N ASN A 168 -25.33 -7.64 10.33
CA ASN A 168 -26.34 -8.51 10.91
C ASN A 168 -26.11 -8.63 12.41
N HIS A 169 -27.18 -8.47 13.18
CA HIS A 169 -27.19 -8.76 14.62
C HIS A 169 -27.73 -10.19 14.80
N VAL A 170 -26.91 -11.06 15.39
CA VAL A 170 -27.31 -12.42 15.77
C VAL A 170 -27.36 -12.43 17.30
N GLY A 171 -28.59 -12.51 17.84
CA GLY A 171 -28.87 -12.56 19.27
C GLY A 171 -29.14 -13.98 19.75
#